data_0a062f71c9f48b06668dc7eb8e0c0ed9
#
_entry.id   0a062f71c9f48b06668dc7eb8e0c0ed9
#
_cell.length_a   1.000
_cell.length_b   1.000
_cell.length_c   1.000
_cell.angle_alpha   90.00
_cell.angle_beta   90.00
_cell.angle_gamma   90.00
#
_symmetry.space_group_name_H-M   'P 1'
#
loop_
_entity.id
_entity.type
_entity.pdbx_description
1 polymer ?
#
loop_
_entity_poly.entity_id
_entity_poly.type
_entity_poly.pdbx_seq_one_letter_code
_entity_poly.pdbx_strand_id
1 'polypeptide(L)'
;AIMTSGLRHAVPRPVRLAVSRWLASRHSAAFEQRVADMVAAPGPIIAGPWLGEVGFELLYWVPFLAWCAERFEIAPERWVVVSRGGTASWYRGMASRYADVFDQVTPEEFRAQHDQRVGLPQHRVRLGLEDGRSHAQR
;
A
#
# COMPACT_ATOMS: atom_id res chain seq x y z
N ALA A 1 -32.90 -0.47 11.76
CA ALA A 1 -31.74 -1.12 11.16
C ALA A 1 -32.09 -2.43 10.46
N ILE A 2 -33.09 -2.46 9.61
CA ILE A 2 -33.46 -3.68 8.84
C ILE A 2 -33.94 -3.23 7.47
N MET A 3 -33.01 -2.86 6.55
CA MET A 3 -33.36 -2.61 5.14
C MET A 3 -32.19 -2.73 4.15
N THR A 4 -31.11 -3.42 4.47
CA THR A 4 -29.99 -3.56 3.51
C THR A 4 -29.83 -4.98 2.95
N SER A 5 -30.56 -5.96 3.46
CA SER A 5 -30.46 -7.36 3.05
C SER A 5 -31.29 -7.72 1.80
N GLY A 6 -32.37 -6.99 1.54
CA GLY A 6 -33.30 -7.32 0.45
C GLY A 6 -32.85 -6.87 -0.96
N LEU A 7 -32.04 -5.83 -1.08
CA LEU A 7 -31.63 -5.30 -2.40
C LEU A 7 -30.56 -6.16 -3.12
N ARG A 8 -29.81 -6.94 -2.38
CA ARG A 8 -28.74 -7.78 -2.99
C ARG A 8 -29.27 -8.90 -3.89
N HIS A 9 -30.50 -9.33 -3.71
CA HIS A 9 -31.13 -10.41 -4.49
C HIS A 9 -31.93 -9.92 -5.70
N ALA A 10 -32.25 -8.62 -5.75
CA ALA A 10 -33.06 -8.04 -6.83
C ALA A 10 -32.25 -7.64 -8.09
N VAL A 11 -30.92 -7.56 -7.99
CA VAL A 11 -30.07 -7.15 -9.12
C VAL A 11 -29.53 -8.38 -9.85
N PRO A 12 -29.81 -8.56 -11.16
CA PRO A 12 -29.31 -9.67 -11.95
C PRO A 12 -27.76 -9.77 -11.89
N ARG A 13 -27.25 -11.00 -11.87
CA ARG A 13 -25.79 -11.27 -11.82
C ARG A 13 -24.98 -10.49 -12.85
N PRO A 14 -25.39 -10.41 -14.14
CA PRO A 14 -24.62 -9.65 -15.15
C PRO A 14 -24.53 -8.17 -14.82
N VAL A 15 -25.58 -7.58 -14.27
CA VAL A 15 -25.58 -6.15 -13.88
C VAL A 15 -24.65 -5.91 -12.69
N ARG A 16 -24.64 -6.80 -11.68
CA ARG A 16 -23.69 -6.69 -10.57
C ARG A 16 -22.23 -6.80 -11.01
N LEU A 17 -21.95 -7.72 -11.94
CA LEU A 17 -20.60 -7.87 -12.51
C LEU A 17 -20.20 -6.64 -13.33
N ALA A 18 -21.11 -6.08 -14.11
CA ALA A 18 -20.86 -4.87 -14.89
C ALA A 18 -20.58 -3.67 -13.97
N VAL A 19 -21.38 -3.50 -12.91
CA VAL A 19 -21.18 -2.42 -11.92
C VAL A 19 -19.88 -2.59 -11.15
N SER A 20 -19.53 -3.82 -10.72
CA SER A 20 -18.28 -4.05 -10.01
C SER A 20 -17.05 -3.83 -10.90
N ARG A 21 -17.11 -4.21 -12.17
CA ARG A 21 -16.06 -3.94 -13.16
C ARG A 21 -15.91 -2.44 -13.45
N TRP A 22 -17.03 -1.74 -13.57
CA TRP A 22 -17.02 -0.30 -13.79
C TRP A 22 -16.44 0.46 -12.56
N LEU A 23 -16.84 0.09 -11.33
CA LEU A 23 -16.27 0.64 -10.10
C LEU A 23 -14.77 0.34 -9.99
N ALA A 24 -14.35 -0.90 -10.27
CA ALA A 24 -12.94 -1.28 -10.25
C ALA A 24 -12.13 -0.48 -11.29
N SER A 25 -12.66 -0.28 -12.51
CA SER A 25 -12.01 0.53 -13.53
C SER A 25 -11.88 2.00 -13.16
N ARG A 26 -12.87 2.56 -12.47
CA ARG A 26 -12.81 3.96 -11.97
C ARG A 26 -11.78 4.12 -10.85
N HIS A 27 -11.69 3.15 -9.93
CA HIS A 27 -10.66 3.16 -8.89
C HIS A 27 -9.26 3.04 -9.49
N SER A 28 -9.09 2.19 -10.50
CA SER A 28 -7.83 2.05 -11.22
C SER A 28 -7.45 3.35 -11.94
N ALA A 29 -8.39 3.96 -12.68
CA ALA A 29 -8.16 5.23 -13.37
C ALA A 29 -7.82 6.38 -12.42
N ALA A 30 -8.51 6.48 -11.28
CA ALA A 30 -8.22 7.49 -10.26
C ALA A 30 -6.85 7.28 -9.62
N PHE A 31 -6.45 6.03 -9.42
CA PHE A 31 -5.12 5.69 -8.93
C PHE A 31 -4.03 6.03 -9.95
N GLU A 32 -4.21 5.62 -11.21
CA GLU A 32 -3.28 5.97 -12.30
C GLU A 32 -3.13 7.48 -12.45
N GLN A 33 -4.22 8.24 -12.35
CA GLN A 33 -4.14 9.70 -12.41
C GLN A 33 -3.32 10.29 -11.27
N ARG A 34 -3.47 9.78 -10.04
CA ARG A 34 -2.65 10.23 -8.91
C ARG A 34 -1.16 9.93 -9.11
N VAL A 35 -0.83 8.77 -9.66
CA VAL A 35 0.56 8.43 -9.99
C VAL A 35 1.07 9.36 -11.09
N ALA A 36 0.28 9.59 -12.15
CA ALA A 36 0.63 10.51 -13.22
C ALA A 36 0.90 11.93 -12.70
N ASP A 37 0.06 12.45 -11.80
CA ASP A 37 0.23 13.77 -11.19
C ASP A 37 1.52 13.86 -10.36
N MET A 38 1.85 12.80 -9.60
CA MET A 38 3.13 12.75 -8.87
C MET A 38 4.33 12.70 -9.81
N VAL A 39 4.23 11.94 -10.89
CA VAL A 39 5.30 11.82 -11.89
C VAL A 39 5.52 13.13 -12.67
N ALA A 40 4.44 13.86 -12.94
CA ALA A 40 4.48 15.15 -13.60
C ALA A 40 5.18 16.24 -12.77
N ALA A 41 5.19 16.10 -11.43
CA ALA A 41 5.92 17.02 -10.57
C ALA A 41 7.43 16.93 -10.81
N PRO A 42 8.16 18.07 -10.83
CA PRO A 42 9.61 18.06 -11.04
C PRO A 42 10.34 17.47 -9.83
N GLY A 43 11.52 16.90 -10.09
CA GLY A 43 12.42 16.42 -9.04
C GLY A 43 12.42 14.90 -8.85
N PRO A 44 13.07 14.41 -7.80
CA PRO A 44 13.19 12.99 -7.52
C PRO A 44 11.86 12.39 -7.06
N ILE A 45 11.64 11.14 -7.42
CA ILE A 45 10.52 10.32 -6.94
C ILE A 45 11.07 9.38 -5.87
N ILE A 46 10.61 9.56 -4.64
CA ILE A 46 11.03 8.73 -3.50
C ILE A 46 10.08 7.55 -3.39
N ALA A 47 10.60 6.35 -3.61
CA ALA A 47 9.85 5.10 -3.46
C ALA A 47 10.23 4.41 -2.15
N GLY A 48 9.38 4.55 -1.16
CA GLY A 48 9.62 3.99 0.17
C GLY A 48 9.43 4.99 1.31
N PRO A 49 9.91 4.69 2.52
CA PRO A 49 10.65 3.48 2.85
C PRO A 49 9.76 2.22 2.85
N TRP A 50 10.27 1.10 2.28
CA TRP A 50 9.62 -0.18 2.45
C TRP A 50 9.95 -0.75 3.83
N LEU A 51 8.93 -0.93 4.66
CA LEU A 51 9.04 -1.40 6.06
C LEU A 51 8.28 -2.71 6.30
N GLY A 52 7.67 -3.26 5.26
CA GLY A 52 6.93 -4.51 5.32
C GLY A 52 7.83 -5.75 5.24
N GLU A 53 7.23 -6.90 5.05
CA GLU A 53 7.96 -8.16 4.87
C GLU A 53 8.72 -8.18 3.55
N VAL A 54 9.90 -8.81 3.56
CA VAL A 54 10.80 -8.93 2.39
C VAL A 54 10.13 -9.67 1.23
N GLY A 55 9.34 -10.69 1.52
CA GLY A 55 8.60 -11.44 0.51
C GLY A 55 7.60 -10.58 -0.26
N PHE A 56 6.86 -9.72 0.42
CA PHE A 56 5.93 -8.80 -0.23
C PHE A 56 6.65 -7.67 -0.97
N GLU A 57 7.83 -7.25 -0.52
CA GLU A 57 8.67 -6.32 -1.26
C GLU A 57 9.02 -6.91 -2.64
N LEU A 58 9.53 -8.12 -2.67
CA LEU A 58 9.94 -8.77 -3.91
C LEU A 58 8.75 -9.09 -4.82
N LEU A 59 7.64 -9.58 -4.27
CA LEU A 59 6.51 -10.09 -5.05
C LEU A 59 5.53 -9.00 -5.50
N TYR A 60 5.43 -7.89 -4.78
CA TYR A 60 4.44 -6.84 -5.06
C TYR A 60 5.05 -5.46 -5.27
N TRP A 61 5.94 -5.02 -4.37
CA TRP A 61 6.46 -3.67 -4.42
C TRP A 61 7.44 -3.45 -5.58
N VAL A 62 8.39 -4.34 -5.76
CA VAL A 62 9.34 -4.25 -6.88
C VAL A 62 8.63 -4.32 -8.24
N PRO A 63 7.73 -5.29 -8.50
CA PRO A 63 6.94 -5.32 -9.74
C PRO A 63 6.04 -4.10 -9.92
N PHE A 64 5.46 -3.57 -8.86
CA PHE A 64 4.64 -2.36 -8.92
C PHE A 64 5.45 -1.13 -9.34
N LEU A 65 6.63 -0.94 -8.77
CA LEU A 65 7.51 0.16 -9.16
C LEU A 65 8.03 0.01 -10.59
N ALA A 66 8.35 -1.21 -11.01
CA ALA A 66 8.73 -1.50 -12.39
C ALA A 66 7.60 -1.17 -13.36
N TRP A 67 6.37 -1.57 -13.04
CA TRP A 67 5.18 -1.19 -13.81
C TRP A 67 4.99 0.34 -13.87
N CYS A 68 5.18 1.06 -12.78
CA CYS A 68 5.11 2.53 -12.78
C CYS A 68 6.18 3.14 -13.69
N ALA A 69 7.42 2.63 -13.60
CA ALA A 69 8.53 3.12 -14.41
C ALA A 69 8.26 2.96 -15.90
N GLU A 70 7.72 1.83 -16.31
CA GLU A 70 7.36 1.54 -17.69
C GLU A 70 6.11 2.33 -18.14
N ARG A 71 5.04 2.29 -17.33
CA ARG A 71 3.75 2.91 -17.67
C ARG A 71 3.82 4.42 -17.82
N PHE A 72 4.68 5.07 -17.05
CA PHE A 72 4.83 6.53 -17.02
C PHE A 72 6.18 7.00 -17.57
N GLU A 73 6.95 6.14 -18.20
CA GLU A 73 8.25 6.42 -18.82
C GLU A 73 9.21 7.18 -17.88
N ILE A 74 9.30 6.74 -16.63
CA ILE A 74 10.08 7.40 -15.59
C ILE A 74 11.56 7.02 -15.75
N ALA A 75 12.41 8.02 -15.99
CA ALA A 75 13.84 7.80 -16.10
C ALA A 75 14.45 7.28 -14.78
N PRO A 76 15.40 6.31 -14.83
CA PRO A 76 16.03 5.74 -13.63
C PRO A 76 16.66 6.78 -12.70
N GLU A 77 17.13 7.89 -13.21
CA GLU A 77 17.76 8.98 -12.47
C GLU A 77 16.78 9.74 -11.57
N ARG A 78 15.50 9.64 -11.86
CA ARG A 78 14.45 10.26 -11.04
C ARG A 78 14.12 9.44 -9.80
N TRP A 79 14.38 8.13 -9.82
CA TRP A 79 14.06 7.24 -8.72
C TRP A 79 15.07 7.32 -7.59
N VAL A 80 14.57 7.44 -6.37
CA VAL A 80 15.28 7.18 -5.11
C VAL A 80 14.52 6.12 -4.36
N VAL A 81 15.01 4.88 -4.42
CA VAL A 81 14.39 3.79 -3.68
C VAL A 81 14.92 3.78 -2.26
N VAL A 82 14.04 3.68 -1.29
CA VAL A 82 14.39 3.55 0.13
C VAL A 82 13.85 2.22 0.65
N SER A 83 14.75 1.35 1.04
CA SER A 83 14.39 0.04 1.60
C SER A 83 15.43 -0.40 2.63
N ARG A 84 15.51 -1.67 2.96
CA ARG A 84 16.35 -2.20 4.02
C ARG A 84 17.07 -3.47 3.64
N GLY A 85 18.20 -3.73 4.31
CA GLY A 85 18.79 -5.05 4.34
C GLY A 85 19.38 -5.54 3.02
N GLY A 86 19.98 -4.65 2.22
CA GLY A 86 20.74 -5.05 1.04
C GLY A 86 19.90 -5.44 -0.17
N THR A 87 18.65 -4.97 -0.26
CA THR A 87 17.73 -5.25 -1.40
C THR A 87 18.03 -4.41 -2.65
N ALA A 88 19.08 -3.60 -2.64
CA ALA A 88 19.46 -2.71 -3.75
C ALA A 88 19.53 -3.41 -5.11
N SER A 89 19.98 -4.66 -5.13
CA SER A 89 20.10 -5.45 -6.37
C SER A 89 18.76 -5.69 -7.08
N TRP A 90 17.65 -5.68 -6.36
CA TRP A 90 16.30 -5.90 -6.92
C TRP A 90 15.80 -4.70 -7.74
N TYR A 91 16.39 -3.54 -7.52
CA TYR A 91 16.00 -2.29 -8.17
C TYR A 91 16.97 -1.86 -9.29
N ARG A 92 17.94 -2.73 -9.62
CA ARG A 92 18.90 -2.47 -10.72
C ARG A 92 18.17 -2.29 -12.05
N GLY A 93 18.59 -1.29 -12.80
CA GLY A 93 18.02 -0.95 -14.09
C GLY A 93 16.74 -0.11 -14.01
N MET A 94 16.04 -0.11 -12.86
CA MET A 94 14.88 0.71 -12.64
C MET A 94 15.23 2.02 -11.92
N ALA A 95 16.09 1.96 -10.89
CA ALA A 95 16.48 3.13 -10.10
C ALA A 95 18.01 3.27 -10.08
N SER A 96 18.48 4.50 -10.25
CA SER A 96 19.92 4.80 -10.15
C SER A 96 20.37 5.13 -8.73
N ARG A 97 19.42 5.42 -7.82
CA ARG A 97 19.71 5.74 -6.41
C ARG A 97 18.95 4.85 -5.47
N TYR A 98 19.67 4.34 -4.49
CA TYR A 98 19.13 3.50 -3.42
C TYR A 98 19.67 3.99 -2.08
N ALA A 99 18.81 4.07 -1.08
CA ALA A 99 19.16 4.36 0.29
C ALA A 99 18.70 3.22 1.20
N ASP A 100 19.62 2.68 2.00
CA ASP A 100 19.29 1.65 2.98
C ASP A 100 18.88 2.32 4.30
N VAL A 101 17.75 1.89 4.84
CA VAL A 101 17.24 2.39 6.14
C VAL A 101 18.27 2.11 7.24
N PHE A 102 19.00 0.99 7.14
CA PHE A 102 20.01 0.62 8.14
C PHE A 102 21.30 1.44 8.09
N ASP A 103 21.46 2.31 7.09
CA ASP A 103 22.49 3.36 7.12
C ASP A 103 22.16 4.49 8.11
N GLN A 104 20.88 4.61 8.50
CA GLN A 104 20.37 5.68 9.36
C GLN A 104 19.91 5.21 10.76
N VAL A 105 19.43 3.98 10.85
CA VAL A 105 18.92 3.39 12.10
C VAL A 105 19.48 1.98 12.28
N THR A 106 19.72 1.60 13.52
CA THR A 106 20.18 0.23 13.82
C THR A 106 19.02 -0.78 13.64
N PRO A 107 19.32 -2.06 13.40
CA PRO A 107 18.30 -3.11 13.36
C PRO A 107 17.47 -3.22 14.63
N GLU A 108 18.04 -2.90 15.78
CA GLU A 108 17.38 -2.89 17.09
C GLU A 108 16.37 -1.76 17.20
N GLU A 109 16.75 -0.55 16.84
CA GLU A 109 15.87 0.63 16.79
C GLU A 109 14.72 0.41 15.79
N PHE A 110 15.04 -0.17 14.64
CA PHE A 110 14.03 -0.51 13.62
C PHE A 110 13.00 -1.48 14.17
N ARG A 111 13.41 -2.57 14.84
CA ARG A 111 12.49 -3.53 15.46
C ARG A 111 11.61 -2.90 16.52
N ALA A 112 12.19 -2.09 17.43
CA ALA A 112 11.44 -1.43 18.49
C ALA A 112 10.32 -0.52 17.93
N GLN A 113 10.61 0.24 16.87
CA GLN A 113 9.63 1.09 16.20
C GLN A 113 8.57 0.27 15.43
N HIS A 114 8.97 -0.84 14.82
CA HIS A 114 8.05 -1.72 14.09
C HIS A 114 7.04 -2.37 15.05
N ASP A 115 7.48 -2.90 16.18
CA ASP A 115 6.63 -3.52 17.18
C ASP A 115 5.61 -2.53 17.77
N GLN A 116 6.02 -1.28 18.00
CA GLN A 116 5.10 -0.21 18.41
C GLN A 116 4.03 0.09 17.35
N ARG A 117 4.38 0.09 16.06
CA ARG A 117 3.44 0.36 14.97
C ARG A 117 2.45 -0.78 14.75
N VAL A 118 2.88 -2.03 14.89
CA VAL A 118 2.04 -3.22 14.73
C VAL A 118 1.11 -3.41 15.95
N GLY A 119 1.57 -3.07 17.15
CA GLY A 119 0.79 -3.19 18.38
C GLY A 119 -0.40 -2.21 18.49
N LEU A 120 -0.25 -0.99 17.97
CA LEU A 120 -1.23 0.09 18.13
C LEU A 120 -2.59 -0.16 17.44
N PRO A 121 -2.69 -0.65 16.20
CA PRO A 121 -3.98 -0.86 15.53
C PRO A 121 -4.79 -2.02 16.11
N GLN A 122 -4.13 -3.11 16.50
CA GLN A 122 -4.79 -4.31 17.04
C GLN A 122 -5.37 -4.05 18.43
N HIS A 123 -4.74 -3.23 19.24
CA HIS A 123 -5.22 -2.86 20.57
C HIS A 123 -6.48 -2.00 20.52
N ARG A 124 -6.57 -1.07 19.56
CA ARG A 124 -7.76 -0.23 19.37
C ARG A 124 -8.98 -1.02 18.91
N VAL A 125 -8.79 -2.02 18.04
CA VAL A 125 -9.88 -2.88 17.59
C VAL A 125 -10.39 -3.78 18.71
N ARG A 126 -9.53 -4.29 19.60
CA ARG A 126 -9.95 -5.09 20.76
C ARG A 126 -10.74 -4.29 21.78
N LEU A 127 -10.30 -3.08 22.12
CA LEU A 127 -11.00 -2.22 23.09
C LEU A 127 -12.37 -1.77 22.57
N GLY A 128 -12.55 -1.52 21.28
CA GLY A 128 -13.83 -1.14 20.69
C GLY A 128 -14.84 -2.27 20.60
N LEU A 129 -14.41 -3.54 20.67
CA LEU A 129 -15.31 -4.70 20.67
C LEU A 129 -15.76 -5.12 22.08
N GLU A 130 -15.02 -4.79 23.11
CA GLU A 130 -15.37 -5.13 24.50
C GLU A 130 -16.36 -4.14 25.12
N ASP A 131 -16.30 -2.86 24.77
CA ASP A 131 -17.22 -1.83 25.28
C ASP A 131 -18.66 -1.97 24.77
N GLY A 132 -18.88 -2.69 23.67
CA GLY A 132 -20.21 -2.90 23.10
C GLY A 132 -21.05 -4.00 23.79
N ARG A 133 -20.48 -4.77 24.71
CA ARG A 133 -21.20 -5.89 25.36
C ARG A 133 -21.63 -5.65 26.81
N SER A 134 -21.21 -4.55 27.42
CA SER A 134 -21.49 -4.28 28.84
C SER A 134 -22.79 -3.57 29.15
N HIS A 135 -23.59 -3.17 28.17
CA HIS A 135 -24.83 -2.43 28.43
C HIS A 135 -26.15 -3.13 28.11
N ALA A 136 -26.12 -4.45 27.94
CA ALA A 136 -27.34 -5.22 27.63
C ALA A 136 -27.84 -6.14 28.75
N GLN A 137 -27.37 -5.96 30.02
CA GLN A 137 -27.93 -6.66 31.17
C GLN A 137 -27.95 -5.79 32.40
N ARG A 138 -29.02 -4.98 32.52
CA ARG A 138 -29.69 -4.61 33.78
C ARG A 138 -31.12 -4.16 33.49
#